data_b6662cf587459488a5017ba84589b0ad
#
_entry.id   b6662cf587459488a5017ba84589b0ad
#
_cell.length_a   1.000
_cell.length_b   1.000
_cell.length_c   1.000
_cell.angle_alpha   90.00
_cell.angle_beta   90.00
_cell.angle_gamma   90.00
#
_symmetry.space_group_name_H-M   'P 1'
#
loop_
_entity.id
_entity.type
_entity.pdbx_description
1 polymer ?
#
loop_
_entity_poly.entity_id
_entity_poly.type
_entity_poly.pdbx_seq_one_letter_code
_entity_poly.pdbx_strand_id
1 'polypeptide(L)'
;MTLFLTSSPCVYKHSPATLTEANGFLLRIRSKLPPKPKTLFVASSPADHARTDFYCGDMAGAFERAGIPMTGWQLLDDLTADRARELIAWSDFIILMGGHVPTQNEFFNRIGLRRLLTGYPGVVMGISAGTMNAAGTVYAQPEADGESKPSFRRFYPGLGLTTINICPHYQEVIERNMTVDGHPIYPDLTAADSMGRTFHIFPDGTYLYQDEKESAIYGECWQMKDGIQTKLTENGGRIDLG
;
A
#
# COMPACT_ATOMS: atom_id res chain seq x y z
N MET A 1 -12.76 -9.16 -7.43
CA MET A 1 -11.92 -8.01 -7.02
C MET A 1 -10.54 -8.15 -7.62
N THR A 2 -10.00 -7.07 -8.18
CA THR A 2 -8.61 -7.01 -8.65
C THR A 2 -7.78 -6.19 -7.67
N LEU A 3 -6.60 -6.65 -7.29
CA LEU A 3 -5.75 -6.06 -6.26
C LEU A 3 -4.41 -5.63 -6.85
N PHE A 4 -3.99 -4.39 -6.54
CA PHE A 4 -2.66 -3.87 -6.77
C PHE A 4 -2.09 -3.39 -5.43
N LEU A 5 -1.07 -4.03 -4.89
CA LEU A 5 -0.42 -3.60 -3.66
C LEU A 5 0.97 -3.09 -3.99
N THR A 6 1.14 -1.77 -3.96
CA THR A 6 2.34 -1.09 -4.41
C THR A 6 3.19 -0.62 -3.24
N SER A 7 4.51 -0.59 -3.41
CA SER A 7 5.38 0.23 -2.56
C SER A 7 5.03 1.71 -2.78
N SER A 8 5.30 2.22 -3.99
CA SER A 8 4.77 3.47 -4.51
C SER A 8 4.35 3.26 -5.97
N PRO A 9 3.17 3.75 -6.40
CA PRO A 9 2.76 3.72 -7.80
C PRO A 9 3.40 4.85 -8.60
N CYS A 10 4.19 5.73 -7.97
CA CYS A 10 4.76 6.92 -8.57
C CYS A 10 6.27 6.81 -8.75
N VAL A 11 6.79 7.62 -9.67
CA VAL A 11 8.23 7.79 -9.85
C VAL A 11 8.81 8.46 -8.60
N TYR A 12 9.82 7.81 -8.03
CA TYR A 12 10.47 8.27 -6.81
C TYR A 12 11.09 9.66 -6.97
N LYS A 13 10.89 10.52 -5.96
CA LYS A 13 11.39 11.91 -5.91
C LYS A 13 10.86 12.83 -7.03
N HIS A 14 9.79 12.46 -7.73
CA HIS A 14 9.19 13.30 -8.77
C HIS A 14 8.03 14.14 -8.22
N SER A 15 8.01 15.44 -8.53
CA SER A 15 6.92 16.35 -8.17
C SER A 15 6.57 17.25 -9.36
N PRO A 16 5.29 17.37 -9.76
CA PRO A 16 4.11 16.69 -9.21
C PRO A 16 4.18 15.16 -9.42
N ALA A 17 3.41 14.40 -8.63
CA ALA A 17 3.40 12.94 -8.69
C ALA A 17 3.17 12.45 -10.12
N THR A 18 3.96 11.47 -10.55
CA THR A 18 3.86 10.87 -11.88
C THR A 18 3.83 9.36 -11.71
N LEU A 19 2.85 8.69 -12.31
CA LEU A 19 2.74 7.23 -12.23
C LEU A 19 3.95 6.57 -12.90
N THR A 20 4.43 5.50 -12.30
CA THR A 20 5.54 4.73 -12.84
C THR A 20 5.10 3.80 -13.97
N GLU A 21 5.95 3.64 -14.97
CA GLU A 21 5.83 2.61 -16.00
C GLU A 21 6.60 1.33 -15.64
N ALA A 22 7.38 1.38 -14.54
CA ALA A 22 8.21 0.25 -14.12
C ALA A 22 7.37 -1.02 -13.98
N ASN A 23 7.97 -2.14 -14.38
CA ASN A 23 7.39 -3.48 -14.29
C ASN A 23 6.00 -3.62 -14.96
N GLY A 24 5.70 -2.74 -15.94
CA GLY A 24 4.44 -2.73 -16.65
C GLY A 24 3.23 -2.26 -15.84
N PHE A 25 3.45 -1.59 -14.69
CA PHE A 25 2.40 -1.15 -13.78
C PHE A 25 1.30 -0.35 -14.48
N LEU A 26 1.68 0.73 -15.18
CA LEU A 26 0.72 1.63 -15.83
C LEU A 26 -0.15 0.91 -16.89
N LEU A 27 0.45 0.05 -17.70
CA LEU A 27 -0.29 -0.74 -18.70
C LEU A 27 -1.26 -1.71 -18.02
N ARG A 28 -0.82 -2.38 -16.96
CA ARG A 28 -1.63 -3.38 -16.25
C ARG A 28 -2.81 -2.73 -15.53
N ILE A 29 -2.60 -1.66 -14.77
CA ILE A 29 -3.70 -1.00 -14.04
C ILE A 29 -4.71 -0.40 -15.03
N ARG A 30 -4.25 0.22 -16.13
CA ARG A 30 -5.12 0.73 -17.18
C ARG A 30 -6.02 -0.36 -17.77
N SER A 31 -5.50 -1.58 -17.96
CA SER A 31 -6.26 -2.70 -18.51
C SER A 31 -7.36 -3.24 -17.59
N LYS A 32 -7.31 -2.89 -16.30
CA LYS A 32 -8.25 -3.39 -15.27
C LYS A 32 -9.27 -2.34 -14.84
N LEU A 33 -9.01 -1.08 -15.12
CA LEU A 33 -9.92 0.02 -14.80
C LEU A 33 -10.89 0.28 -15.96
N PRO A 34 -12.12 0.73 -15.68
CA PRO A 34 -12.96 1.31 -16.71
C PRO A 34 -12.30 2.60 -17.28
N PRO A 35 -12.69 3.05 -18.48
CA PRO A 35 -12.05 4.20 -19.14
C PRO A 35 -12.02 5.48 -18.30
N LYS A 36 -13.00 5.65 -17.42
CA LYS A 36 -13.14 6.78 -16.49
C LYS A 36 -13.69 6.27 -15.16
N PRO A 37 -12.84 5.74 -14.28
CA PRO A 37 -13.29 5.15 -13.01
C PRO A 37 -13.86 6.21 -12.06
N LYS A 38 -14.88 5.82 -11.29
CA LYS A 38 -15.28 6.49 -10.06
C LYS A 38 -14.31 6.04 -8.97
N THR A 39 -13.53 6.96 -8.45
CA THR A 39 -12.43 6.63 -7.54
C THR A 39 -12.74 7.02 -6.11
N LEU A 40 -12.53 6.10 -5.18
CA LEU A 40 -12.60 6.35 -3.75
C LEU A 40 -11.21 6.31 -3.15
N PHE A 41 -10.75 7.43 -2.62
CA PHE A 41 -9.56 7.46 -1.77
C PHE A 41 -9.95 7.15 -0.33
N VAL A 42 -9.21 6.26 0.33
CA VAL A 42 -9.39 5.95 1.74
C VAL A 42 -8.19 6.48 2.51
N ALA A 43 -8.44 7.40 3.42
CA ALA A 43 -7.41 8.15 4.12
C ALA A 43 -6.49 7.28 4.98
N SER A 44 -5.23 7.68 5.07
CA SER A 44 -4.27 7.14 6.04
C SER A 44 -4.21 7.96 7.32
N SER A 45 -4.52 9.26 7.21
CA SER A 45 -4.58 10.22 8.32
C SER A 45 -5.96 10.89 8.30
N PRO A 46 -7.02 10.19 8.76
CA PRO A 46 -8.41 10.59 8.52
C PRO A 46 -8.80 11.92 9.16
N ALA A 47 -8.09 12.38 10.18
CA ALA A 47 -8.31 13.67 10.84
C ALA A 47 -7.48 14.83 10.24
N ASP A 48 -6.49 14.55 9.40
CA ASP A 48 -5.67 15.56 8.73
C ASP A 48 -6.21 15.83 7.31
N HIS A 49 -7.32 16.55 7.26
CA HIS A 49 -8.07 16.77 6.02
C HIS A 49 -7.26 17.52 4.98
N ALA A 50 -6.56 18.60 5.35
CA ALA A 50 -5.80 19.41 4.42
C ALA A 50 -4.68 18.61 3.73
N ARG A 51 -3.96 17.81 4.50
CA ARG A 51 -2.91 16.92 3.97
C ARG A 51 -3.50 15.82 3.09
N THR A 52 -4.61 15.23 3.54
CA THR A 52 -5.27 14.15 2.81
C THR A 52 -5.82 14.64 1.48
N ASP A 53 -6.51 15.78 1.45
CA ASP A 53 -7.02 16.42 0.23
C ASP A 53 -5.89 16.73 -0.76
N PHE A 54 -4.77 17.26 -0.27
CA PHE A 54 -3.61 17.56 -1.12
C PHE A 54 -3.09 16.29 -1.82
N TYR A 55 -2.85 15.21 -1.07
CA TYR A 55 -2.33 13.98 -1.66
C TYR A 55 -3.36 13.26 -2.56
N CYS A 56 -4.64 13.32 -2.25
CA CYS A 56 -5.69 12.79 -3.12
C CYS A 56 -5.74 13.55 -4.45
N GLY A 57 -5.67 14.89 -4.41
CA GLY A 57 -5.64 15.73 -5.61
C GLY A 57 -4.40 15.49 -6.47
N ASP A 58 -3.20 15.38 -5.85
CA ASP A 58 -1.95 15.10 -6.57
C ASP A 58 -1.98 13.71 -7.22
N MET A 59 -2.48 12.70 -6.51
CA MET A 59 -2.66 11.34 -7.05
C MET A 59 -3.70 11.31 -8.18
N ALA A 60 -4.84 11.98 -8.04
CA ALA A 60 -5.83 12.09 -9.11
C ALA A 60 -5.22 12.74 -10.35
N GLY A 61 -4.46 13.82 -10.17
CA GLY A 61 -3.69 14.46 -11.23
C GLY A 61 -2.64 13.55 -11.88
N ALA A 62 -2.00 12.68 -11.11
CA ALA A 62 -1.05 11.70 -11.65
C ALA A 62 -1.74 10.69 -12.59
N PHE A 63 -2.91 10.19 -12.20
CA PHE A 63 -3.73 9.32 -13.06
C PHE A 63 -4.20 10.04 -14.33
N GLU A 64 -4.65 11.29 -14.22
CA GLU A 64 -5.07 12.09 -15.37
C GLU A 64 -3.92 12.30 -16.36
N ARG A 65 -2.73 12.71 -15.86
CA ARG A 65 -1.50 12.85 -16.69
C ARG A 65 -1.10 11.55 -17.36
N ALA A 66 -1.36 10.42 -16.73
CA ALA A 66 -1.12 9.09 -17.29
C ALA A 66 -2.21 8.63 -18.27
N GLY A 67 -3.20 9.46 -18.60
CA GLY A 67 -4.29 9.14 -19.53
C GLY A 67 -5.34 8.18 -18.94
N ILE A 68 -5.55 8.23 -17.62
CA ILE A 68 -6.60 7.52 -16.88
C ILE A 68 -7.43 8.58 -16.13
N PRO A 69 -8.22 9.41 -16.83
CA PRO A 69 -9.02 10.44 -16.19
C PRO A 69 -10.14 9.80 -15.36
N MET A 70 -10.33 10.28 -14.14
CA MET A 70 -11.41 9.84 -13.28
C MET A 70 -12.70 10.56 -13.64
N THR A 71 -13.87 9.87 -13.63
CA THR A 71 -15.19 10.53 -13.76
C THR A 71 -15.44 11.47 -12.59
N GLY A 72 -14.90 11.13 -11.41
CA GLY A 72 -14.91 11.88 -10.19
C GLY A 72 -14.21 11.06 -9.11
N TRP A 73 -13.84 11.73 -8.03
CA TRP A 73 -13.30 11.04 -6.86
C TRP A 73 -13.97 11.55 -5.59
N GLN A 74 -14.00 10.69 -4.59
CA GLN A 74 -14.51 10.93 -3.26
C GLN A 74 -13.43 10.54 -2.25
N LEU A 75 -13.51 11.11 -1.06
CA LEU A 75 -12.62 10.81 0.05
C LEU A 75 -13.41 10.15 1.18
N LEU A 76 -12.90 9.05 1.70
CA LEU A 76 -13.36 8.39 2.91
C LEU A 76 -12.36 8.69 4.03
N ASP A 77 -12.78 9.57 4.94
CA ASP A 77 -12.05 10.06 6.11
C ASP A 77 -12.99 10.16 7.34
N ASP A 78 -12.62 10.92 8.35
CA ASP A 78 -13.44 11.12 9.56
C ASP A 78 -14.77 11.83 9.28
N LEU A 79 -14.80 12.74 8.29
CA LEU A 79 -16.00 13.51 7.95
C LEU A 79 -17.03 12.70 7.16
N THR A 80 -16.59 11.63 6.52
CA THR A 80 -17.42 10.81 5.62
C THR A 80 -17.53 9.35 6.08
N ALA A 81 -17.01 9.05 7.28
CA ALA A 81 -16.94 7.68 7.84
C ALA A 81 -18.30 6.98 7.92
N ASP A 82 -19.36 7.70 8.22
CA ASP A 82 -20.75 7.21 8.28
C ASP A 82 -21.30 6.79 6.89
N ARG A 83 -20.74 7.33 5.81
CA ARG A 83 -21.08 7.03 4.43
C ARG A 83 -20.20 5.94 3.79
N ALA A 84 -19.34 5.29 4.57
CA ALA A 84 -18.36 4.34 4.03
C ALA A 84 -18.97 3.27 3.10
N ARG A 85 -20.12 2.69 3.47
CA ARG A 85 -20.84 1.70 2.65
C ARG A 85 -21.31 2.29 1.31
N GLU A 86 -21.89 3.49 1.33
CA GLU A 86 -22.37 4.19 0.15
C GLU A 86 -21.22 4.50 -0.81
N LEU A 87 -20.12 5.05 -0.28
CA LEU A 87 -18.95 5.45 -1.05
C LEU A 87 -18.25 4.25 -1.70
N ILE A 88 -18.13 3.14 -0.98
CA ILE A 88 -17.58 1.89 -1.53
C ILE A 88 -18.47 1.34 -2.65
N ALA A 89 -19.80 1.32 -2.44
CA ALA A 89 -20.73 0.84 -3.46
C ALA A 89 -20.78 1.74 -4.70
N TRP A 90 -20.49 3.03 -4.54
CA TRP A 90 -20.43 4.00 -5.65
C TRP A 90 -19.16 3.83 -6.50
N SER A 91 -18.05 3.34 -5.94
CA SER A 91 -16.74 3.35 -6.58
C SER A 91 -16.51 2.14 -7.48
N ASP A 92 -15.72 2.35 -8.54
CA ASP A 92 -15.15 1.30 -9.41
C ASP A 92 -13.69 1.01 -9.02
N PHE A 93 -13.05 1.99 -8.38
CA PHE A 93 -11.64 1.97 -8.01
C PHE A 93 -11.46 2.52 -6.59
N ILE A 94 -10.82 1.77 -5.72
CA ILE A 94 -10.49 2.18 -4.36
C ILE A 94 -8.99 2.31 -4.21
N ILE A 95 -8.52 3.44 -3.67
CA ILE A 95 -7.12 3.67 -3.36
C ILE A 95 -6.97 3.78 -1.84
N LEU A 96 -6.28 2.81 -1.25
CA LEU A 96 -5.86 2.85 0.15
C LEU A 96 -4.58 3.67 0.23
N MET A 97 -4.66 4.88 0.78
CA MET A 97 -3.57 5.86 0.77
C MET A 97 -2.37 5.43 1.62
N GLY A 98 -1.20 6.00 1.33
CA GLY A 98 0.01 5.84 2.14
C GLY A 98 0.04 6.76 3.35
N GLY A 99 0.76 6.38 4.42
CA GLY A 99 0.94 7.14 5.64
C GLY A 99 1.34 6.23 6.81
N HIS A 100 0.98 6.59 8.04
CA HIS A 100 1.32 5.83 9.22
C HIS A 100 0.43 4.59 9.38
N VAL A 101 1.04 3.41 9.42
CA VAL A 101 0.33 2.12 9.41
C VAL A 101 -0.64 1.94 10.59
N PRO A 102 -0.26 2.17 11.85
CA PRO A 102 -1.18 2.02 12.99
C PRO A 102 -2.39 2.96 12.92
N THR A 103 -2.17 4.24 12.58
CA THR A 103 -3.25 5.24 12.47
C THR A 103 -4.28 4.85 11.41
N GLN A 104 -3.81 4.41 10.25
CA GLN A 104 -4.67 3.94 9.18
C GLN A 104 -5.41 2.65 9.56
N ASN A 105 -4.72 1.72 10.24
CA ASN A 105 -5.32 0.47 10.71
C ASN A 105 -6.47 0.72 11.69
N GLU A 106 -6.29 1.64 12.63
CA GLU A 106 -7.34 2.05 13.56
C GLU A 106 -8.57 2.58 12.83
N PHE A 107 -8.37 3.47 11.86
CA PHE A 107 -9.46 3.99 11.04
C PHE A 107 -10.18 2.89 10.26
N PHE A 108 -9.45 2.01 9.60
CA PHE A 108 -10.03 0.88 8.85
C PHE A 108 -10.87 -0.05 9.73
N ASN A 109 -10.39 -0.34 10.94
CA ASN A 109 -11.12 -1.16 11.89
C ASN A 109 -12.37 -0.43 12.42
N ARG A 110 -12.28 0.87 12.73
CA ARG A 110 -13.39 1.69 13.22
C ARG A 110 -14.57 1.72 12.25
N ILE A 111 -14.29 1.87 10.95
CA ILE A 111 -15.34 1.88 9.91
C ILE A 111 -15.75 0.48 9.45
N GLY A 112 -15.07 -0.57 9.92
CA GLY A 112 -15.33 -1.95 9.50
C GLY A 112 -14.99 -2.23 8.05
N LEU A 113 -13.93 -1.60 7.51
CA LEU A 113 -13.57 -1.61 6.09
C LEU A 113 -13.38 -3.04 5.56
N ARG A 114 -12.78 -3.94 6.35
CA ARG A 114 -12.62 -5.36 5.96
C ARG A 114 -13.95 -5.99 5.53
N ARG A 115 -15.01 -5.78 6.31
CA ARG A 115 -16.35 -6.32 6.01
C ARG A 115 -16.96 -5.62 4.80
N LEU A 116 -16.74 -4.32 4.65
CA LEU A 116 -17.28 -3.54 3.55
C LEU A 116 -16.66 -3.92 2.20
N LEU A 117 -15.41 -4.36 2.19
CA LEU A 117 -14.71 -4.82 0.99
C LEU A 117 -15.00 -6.27 0.62
N THR A 118 -15.71 -7.03 1.47
CA THR A 118 -16.10 -8.41 1.16
C THR A 118 -17.04 -8.43 -0.05
N GLY A 119 -16.62 -9.10 -1.13
CA GLY A 119 -17.39 -9.17 -2.38
C GLY A 119 -17.34 -7.90 -3.23
N TYR A 120 -16.49 -6.91 -2.92
CA TYR A 120 -16.29 -5.74 -3.78
C TYR A 120 -15.77 -6.17 -5.16
N PRO A 121 -16.44 -5.81 -6.27
CA PRO A 121 -16.09 -6.34 -7.57
C PRO A 121 -15.01 -5.54 -8.31
N GLY A 122 -14.73 -4.31 -7.86
CA GLY A 122 -13.84 -3.38 -8.56
C GLY A 122 -12.35 -3.63 -8.32
N VAL A 123 -11.56 -2.59 -8.58
CA VAL A 123 -10.11 -2.57 -8.38
C VAL A 123 -9.78 -1.93 -7.03
N VAL A 124 -8.90 -2.55 -6.26
CA VAL A 124 -8.33 -1.96 -5.04
C VAL A 124 -6.83 -1.80 -5.22
N MET A 125 -6.32 -0.61 -4.99
CA MET A 125 -4.90 -0.32 -4.98
C MET A 125 -4.46 0.13 -3.58
N GLY A 126 -3.45 -0.53 -3.03
CA GLY A 126 -2.77 -0.08 -1.82
C GLY A 126 -1.50 0.69 -2.18
N ILE A 127 -1.20 1.73 -1.40
CA ILE A 127 0.03 2.51 -1.48
C ILE A 127 0.70 2.46 -0.11
N SER A 128 1.96 1.99 -0.02
CA SER A 128 2.73 2.02 1.23
C SER A 128 1.94 1.46 2.43
N ALA A 129 1.55 2.28 3.40
CA ALA A 129 0.73 1.86 4.55
C ALA A 129 -0.58 1.16 4.13
N GLY A 130 -1.23 1.63 3.06
CA GLY A 130 -2.44 0.99 2.50
C GLY A 130 -2.16 -0.42 1.98
N THR A 131 -0.98 -0.63 1.41
CA THR A 131 -0.47 -1.95 1.02
C THR A 131 -0.25 -2.85 2.24
N MET A 132 0.41 -2.31 3.28
CA MET A 132 0.67 -3.06 4.50
C MET A 132 -0.62 -3.47 5.21
N ASN A 133 -1.58 -2.56 5.30
CA ASN A 133 -2.89 -2.79 5.91
C ASN A 133 -3.80 -3.75 5.11
N ALA A 134 -3.47 -4.03 3.84
CA ALA A 134 -4.19 -5.02 3.03
C ALA A 134 -3.99 -6.47 3.52
N ALA A 135 -2.90 -6.76 4.22
CA ALA A 135 -2.61 -8.10 4.75
C ALA A 135 -3.63 -8.56 5.80
N GLY A 136 -3.73 -9.88 6.00
CA GLY A 136 -4.57 -10.44 7.06
C GLY A 136 -4.02 -10.16 8.47
N THR A 137 -2.69 -10.26 8.62
CA THR A 137 -1.94 -9.75 9.77
C THR A 137 -1.00 -8.67 9.27
N VAL A 138 -1.20 -7.44 9.72
CA VAL A 138 -0.41 -6.28 9.34
C VAL A 138 0.87 -6.24 10.17
N TYR A 139 2.01 -6.07 9.54
CA TYR A 139 3.25 -5.70 10.22
C TYR A 139 3.38 -4.17 10.19
N ALA A 140 3.32 -3.52 11.34
CA ALA A 140 3.67 -2.12 11.49
C ALA A 140 5.18 -2.02 11.70
N GLN A 141 5.91 -1.84 10.60
CA GLN A 141 7.35 -1.59 10.65
C GLN A 141 7.60 -0.28 11.40
N PRO A 142 8.54 -0.23 12.36
CA PRO A 142 8.89 1.01 13.02
C PRO A 142 9.36 2.07 12.02
N GLU A 143 8.83 3.30 12.14
CA GLU A 143 9.16 4.41 11.26
C GLU A 143 9.42 5.73 12.01
N ALA A 144 9.05 5.81 13.31
CA ALA A 144 9.23 6.99 14.14
C ALA A 144 9.90 6.66 15.48
N ASP A 145 10.54 7.65 16.09
CA ASP A 145 11.18 7.52 17.40
C ASP A 145 10.18 7.03 18.46
N GLY A 146 10.61 6.08 19.27
CA GLY A 146 9.78 5.39 20.25
C GLY A 146 9.17 4.08 19.75
N GLU A 147 9.15 3.85 18.45
CA GLU A 147 8.55 2.67 17.86
C GLU A 147 9.49 1.45 17.83
N SER A 148 10.78 1.60 18.10
CA SER A 148 11.67 0.45 18.31
C SER A 148 11.40 -0.26 19.63
N LYS A 149 10.78 0.39 20.61
CA LYS A 149 10.54 -0.13 21.95
C LYS A 149 9.63 -1.35 21.98
N PRO A 150 9.81 -2.27 22.96
CA PRO A 150 8.94 -3.44 23.12
C PRO A 150 7.45 -3.10 23.36
N SER A 151 7.15 -1.88 23.84
CA SER A 151 5.78 -1.41 24.05
C SER A 151 5.05 -1.03 22.75
N PHE A 152 5.78 -0.80 21.67
CA PHE A 152 5.16 -0.52 20.37
C PHE A 152 4.58 -1.82 19.78
N ARG A 153 3.33 -1.78 19.43
CA ARG A 153 2.66 -2.93 18.83
C ARG A 153 3.08 -3.12 17.37
N ARG A 154 3.71 -4.24 17.06
CA ARG A 154 4.19 -4.60 15.72
C ARG A 154 3.12 -5.18 14.80
N PHE A 155 2.12 -5.86 15.35
CA PHE A 155 1.19 -6.65 14.55
C PHE A 155 -0.25 -6.32 14.87
N TYR A 156 -1.05 -6.11 13.82
CA TYR A 156 -2.47 -5.73 13.89
C TYR A 156 -3.32 -6.65 13.01
N PRO A 157 -4.62 -6.84 13.32
CA PRO A 157 -5.55 -7.41 12.35
C PRO A 157 -5.72 -6.43 11.18
N GLY A 158 -5.59 -6.92 9.95
CA GLY A 158 -5.74 -6.09 8.75
C GLY A 158 -6.95 -6.46 7.90
N LEU A 159 -6.96 -5.97 6.67
CA LEU A 159 -8.11 -6.13 5.77
C LEU A 159 -8.30 -7.57 5.27
N GLY A 160 -7.25 -8.39 5.25
CA GLY A 160 -7.32 -9.77 4.78
C GLY A 160 -7.51 -9.90 3.26
N LEU A 161 -7.06 -8.91 2.50
CA LEU A 161 -7.10 -8.93 1.04
C LEU A 161 -5.97 -9.79 0.46
N THR A 162 -4.89 -9.95 1.22
CA THR A 162 -3.76 -10.81 0.89
C THR A 162 -3.21 -11.49 2.15
N THR A 163 -2.47 -12.59 1.96
CA THR A 163 -1.67 -13.25 3.01
C THR A 163 -0.21 -12.75 3.03
N ILE A 164 0.18 -11.92 2.06
CA ILE A 164 1.54 -11.44 1.89
C ILE A 164 1.76 -10.19 2.73
N ASN A 165 2.79 -10.20 3.58
CA ASN A 165 3.26 -9.01 4.28
C ASN A 165 4.29 -8.29 3.42
N ILE A 166 4.01 -7.04 3.06
CA ILE A 166 4.86 -6.21 2.22
C ILE A 166 5.46 -5.08 3.05
N CYS A 167 6.78 -4.89 2.96
CA CYS A 167 7.50 -3.75 3.53
C CYS A 167 7.91 -2.85 2.35
N PRO A 168 7.35 -1.65 2.23
CA PRO A 168 7.59 -0.74 1.10
C PRO A 168 8.88 0.08 1.26
N HIS A 169 9.19 0.89 0.22
CA HIS A 169 10.22 1.95 0.22
C HIS A 169 11.65 1.48 0.51
N TYR A 170 11.99 0.24 0.16
CA TYR A 170 13.32 -0.32 0.46
C TYR A 170 14.48 0.57 0.06
N GLN A 171 14.47 1.09 -1.18
CA GLN A 171 15.54 1.95 -1.68
C GLN A 171 15.67 3.25 -0.87
N GLU A 172 14.56 3.86 -0.43
CA GLU A 172 14.58 5.08 0.36
C GLU A 172 15.19 4.84 1.74
N VAL A 173 14.80 3.72 2.38
CA VAL A 173 15.31 3.34 3.70
C VAL A 173 16.83 3.11 3.64
N ILE A 174 17.32 2.45 2.59
CA ILE A 174 18.75 2.16 2.42
C ILE A 174 19.51 3.43 2.02
N GLU A 175 19.04 4.20 1.04
CA GLU A 175 19.72 5.43 0.57
C GLU A 175 19.87 6.47 1.67
N ARG A 176 18.86 6.58 2.55
CA ARG A 176 18.85 7.54 3.66
C ARG A 176 19.46 6.97 4.95
N ASN A 177 19.85 5.70 4.94
CA ASN A 177 20.30 4.99 6.14
C ASN A 177 19.35 5.22 7.34
N MET A 178 18.04 4.97 7.10
CA MET A 178 17.01 5.31 8.07
C MET A 178 17.12 4.44 9.33
N THR A 179 17.02 5.12 10.46
CA THR A 179 17.07 4.49 11.80
C THR A 179 15.86 4.92 12.62
N VAL A 180 15.47 4.08 13.59
CA VAL A 180 14.46 4.39 14.61
C VAL A 180 15.10 4.16 15.97
N ASP A 181 15.10 5.16 16.82
CA ASP A 181 15.78 5.16 18.13
C ASP A 181 17.27 4.71 18.02
N GLY A 182 17.95 5.04 16.92
CA GLY A 182 19.34 4.67 16.66
C GLY A 182 19.55 3.28 16.08
N HIS A 183 18.51 2.49 15.85
CA HIS A 183 18.59 1.17 15.25
C HIS A 183 18.23 1.23 13.76
N PRO A 184 19.06 0.67 12.85
CA PRO A 184 18.71 0.55 11.43
C PRO A 184 17.41 -0.20 11.22
N ILE A 185 16.55 0.32 10.34
CA ILE A 185 15.31 -0.39 9.98
C ILE A 185 15.67 -1.73 9.30
N TYR A 186 16.62 -1.68 8.35
CA TYR A 186 17.22 -2.87 7.73
C TYR A 186 18.71 -2.93 8.02
N PRO A 187 19.24 -4.12 8.42
CA PRO A 187 18.46 -5.32 8.67
C PRO A 187 17.82 -5.38 10.07
N ASP A 188 18.30 -4.63 11.05
CA ASP A 188 18.19 -4.90 12.48
C ASP A 188 16.75 -5.07 12.98
N LEU A 189 15.93 -4.00 12.87
CA LEU A 189 14.55 -4.02 13.40
C LEU A 189 13.69 -5.04 12.64
N THR A 190 13.77 -5.02 11.30
CA THR A 190 12.95 -5.91 10.46
C THR A 190 13.39 -7.36 10.61
N ALA A 191 14.69 -7.64 10.78
CA ALA A 191 15.19 -8.99 11.02
C ALA A 191 14.66 -9.57 12.33
N ALA A 192 14.71 -8.79 13.42
CA ALA A 192 14.18 -9.20 14.71
C ALA A 192 12.68 -9.53 14.65
N ASP A 193 11.89 -8.70 13.96
CA ASP A 193 10.44 -8.86 13.84
C ASP A 193 10.04 -10.00 12.86
N SER A 194 10.97 -10.48 12.03
CA SER A 194 10.72 -11.53 11.02
C SER A 194 10.80 -12.96 11.58
N MET A 195 11.12 -13.15 12.85
CA MET A 195 11.23 -14.50 13.45
C MET A 195 9.89 -15.23 13.38
N GLY A 196 9.86 -16.38 12.69
CA GLY A 196 8.66 -17.17 12.41
C GLY A 196 7.70 -16.52 11.39
N ARG A 197 8.18 -15.53 10.63
CA ARG A 197 7.38 -14.76 9.67
C ARG A 197 8.15 -14.52 8.39
N THR A 198 7.42 -14.18 7.32
CA THR A 198 8.00 -13.79 6.05
C THR A 198 7.51 -12.40 5.67
N PHE A 199 8.42 -11.49 5.39
CA PHE A 199 8.15 -10.16 4.83
C PHE A 199 8.71 -10.09 3.41
N HIS A 200 7.95 -9.52 2.48
CA HIS A 200 8.40 -9.20 1.14
C HIS A 200 8.72 -7.72 1.08
N ILE A 201 9.95 -7.40 0.73
CA ILE A 201 10.48 -6.03 0.78
C ILE A 201 10.50 -5.48 -0.63
N PHE A 202 9.80 -4.37 -0.84
CA PHE A 202 9.58 -3.77 -2.16
C PHE A 202 10.29 -2.42 -2.30
N PRO A 203 11.18 -2.25 -3.27
CA PRO A 203 11.50 -0.92 -3.79
C PRO A 203 10.28 -0.27 -4.46
N ASP A 204 10.31 1.06 -4.63
CA ASP A 204 9.28 1.77 -5.38
C ASP A 204 9.24 1.33 -6.84
N GLY A 205 8.04 1.21 -7.40
CA GLY A 205 7.82 0.61 -8.72
C GLY A 205 7.59 -0.90 -8.69
N THR A 206 7.81 -1.56 -7.55
CA THR A 206 7.41 -2.96 -7.33
C THR A 206 5.99 -3.04 -6.79
N TYR A 207 5.24 -4.03 -7.25
CA TYR A 207 3.87 -4.25 -6.80
C TYR A 207 3.48 -5.73 -6.83
N LEU A 208 2.57 -6.10 -5.93
CA LEU A 208 1.80 -7.34 -6.02
C LEU A 208 0.55 -7.08 -6.85
N TYR A 209 0.29 -7.92 -7.80
CA TYR A 209 -0.95 -8.00 -8.55
C TYR A 209 -1.68 -9.30 -8.23
N GLN A 210 -2.99 -9.21 -8.02
CA GLN A 210 -3.83 -10.39 -7.77
C GLN A 210 -5.22 -10.20 -8.36
N ASP A 211 -5.70 -11.20 -9.09
CA ASP A 211 -7.10 -11.34 -9.50
C ASP A 211 -7.51 -12.83 -9.40
N GLU A 212 -8.63 -13.21 -10.03
CA GLU A 212 -9.14 -14.59 -10.00
C GLU A 212 -8.23 -15.60 -10.71
N LYS A 213 -7.32 -15.14 -11.57
CA LYS A 213 -6.50 -15.99 -12.44
C LYS A 213 -5.02 -15.94 -12.10
N GLU A 214 -4.59 -14.91 -11.42
CA GLU A 214 -3.17 -14.63 -11.23
C GLU A 214 -2.93 -14.01 -9.86
N SER A 215 -1.84 -14.46 -9.22
CA SER A 215 -1.26 -13.81 -8.04
C SER A 215 0.25 -13.77 -8.22
N ALA A 216 0.82 -12.58 -8.42
CA ALA A 216 2.25 -12.43 -8.68
C ALA A 216 2.81 -11.09 -8.19
N ILE A 217 4.10 -11.08 -7.83
CA ILE A 217 4.89 -9.89 -7.57
C ILE A 217 5.62 -9.50 -8.87
N TYR A 218 5.59 -8.23 -9.23
CA TYR A 218 6.28 -7.66 -10.39
C TYR A 218 7.30 -6.63 -9.94
N GLY A 219 8.56 -6.85 -10.29
CA GLY A 219 9.68 -5.98 -9.98
C GLY A 219 10.71 -6.60 -9.06
N GLU A 220 11.65 -5.77 -8.61
CA GLU A 220 12.66 -6.18 -7.65
C GLU A 220 12.01 -6.51 -6.32
N CYS A 221 12.32 -7.67 -5.77
CA CYS A 221 11.77 -8.12 -4.50
C CYS A 221 12.85 -8.77 -3.64
N TRP A 222 12.87 -8.39 -2.38
CA TRP A 222 13.64 -9.05 -1.35
C TRP A 222 12.69 -9.75 -0.36
N GLN A 223 13.20 -10.74 0.33
CA GLN A 223 12.51 -11.43 1.43
C GLN A 223 13.30 -11.26 2.71
N MET A 224 12.61 -11.00 3.82
CA MET A 224 13.14 -11.14 5.16
C MET A 224 12.39 -12.28 5.84
N LYS A 225 13.12 -13.32 6.23
CA LYS A 225 12.54 -14.48 6.91
C LYS A 225 13.53 -15.01 7.96
N ASP A 226 13.05 -15.19 9.18
CA ASP A 226 13.85 -15.70 10.29
C ASP A 226 15.21 -14.97 10.45
N GLY A 227 15.18 -13.64 10.31
CA GLY A 227 16.34 -12.78 10.42
C GLY A 227 17.23 -12.72 9.17
N ILE A 228 16.93 -13.50 8.13
CA ILE A 228 17.76 -13.58 6.92
C ILE A 228 17.09 -12.80 5.78
N GLN A 229 17.85 -11.85 5.22
CA GLN A 229 17.43 -11.11 4.03
C GLN A 229 18.00 -11.76 2.78
N THR A 230 17.13 -12.04 1.80
CA THR A 230 17.49 -12.67 0.53
C THR A 230 16.84 -11.93 -0.63
N LYS A 231 17.59 -11.66 -1.69
CA LYS A 231 17.02 -11.11 -2.92
C LYS A 231 16.32 -12.23 -3.70
N LEU A 232 15.06 -12.02 -4.05
CA LEU A 232 14.25 -13.00 -4.80
C LEU A 232 14.23 -12.71 -6.30
N THR A 233 14.14 -11.42 -6.68
CA THR A 233 14.12 -11.00 -8.10
C THR A 233 14.82 -9.67 -8.29
N GLU A 234 15.27 -9.44 -9.52
CA GLU A 234 15.79 -8.17 -10.00
C GLU A 234 14.65 -7.27 -10.55
N ASN A 235 14.99 -6.01 -10.86
CA ASN A 235 14.08 -5.11 -11.57
C ASN A 235 13.65 -5.74 -12.91
N GLY A 236 12.36 -5.66 -13.21
CA GLY A 236 11.74 -6.38 -14.34
C GLY A 236 11.43 -7.85 -14.08
N GLY A 237 11.78 -8.38 -12.92
CA GLY A 237 11.48 -9.76 -12.54
C GLY A 237 10.02 -10.00 -12.14
N ARG A 238 9.65 -11.28 -12.00
CA ARG A 238 8.33 -11.73 -11.59
C ARG A 238 8.44 -12.93 -10.66
N ILE A 239 7.56 -12.98 -9.63
CA ILE A 239 7.39 -14.12 -8.75
C ILE A 239 5.92 -14.52 -8.78
N ASP A 240 5.61 -15.73 -9.22
CA ASP A 240 4.28 -16.32 -9.09
C ASP A 240 4.06 -16.80 -7.65
N LEU A 241 2.90 -16.49 -7.09
CA LEU A 241 2.57 -16.78 -5.69
C LEU A 241 1.64 -17.99 -5.50
N GLY A 242 1.24 -18.62 -6.62
CA GLY A 242 0.38 -19.80 -6.61
C GLY A 242 -1.09 -19.47 -6.70
#